data_10cba751b90a275ce771d5390790fbc3
#
_entry.id   10cba751b90a275ce771d5390790fbc3
#
_cell.length_a   1.000
_cell.length_b   1.000
_cell.length_c   1.000
_cell.angle_alpha   90.00
_cell.angle_beta   90.00
_cell.angle_gamma   90.00
#
_symmetry.space_group_name_H-M   'P 1'
#
loop_
_entity.id
_entity.type
_entity.pdbx_description
1 polymer ?
#
loop_
_entity_poly.entity_id
_entity_poly.type
_entity_poly.pdbx_seq_one_letter_code
_entity_poly.pdbx_strand_id
1 'polypeptide(L)'
;DPMARIWQLSVGEQQRVEILKVLYRGAKVLILDEPTAVLTPVEARSLFATLRAMAAEGRSVIFISHKLGEVMAVSDRVTVLRGGRTVGTVNTSETSTRGLASMMVGRSVEFERVVRENPADTSITVLRVDGVSANDDRGRTALHDISLTVGRGEIVGVAGVAGNGQRELAEVISGMRASTAGSISVQDDVVKSGKARSAIARGIAHVPEDRLHTGLAASH
;
A
#
# COMPACT_ATOMS: atom_id res chain seq x y z
N ASP A 1 -8.92 -23.21 -5.55
CA ASP A 1 -8.87 -24.30 -6.55
C ASP A 1 -7.45 -24.88 -6.60
N PRO A 2 -7.24 -26.18 -6.24
CA PRO A 2 -5.92 -26.82 -6.26
C PRO A 2 -5.29 -26.91 -7.66
N MET A 3 -6.07 -26.74 -8.71
CA MET A 3 -5.62 -26.78 -10.11
C MET A 3 -5.33 -25.39 -10.67
N ALA A 4 -5.56 -24.33 -9.90
CA ALA A 4 -5.26 -22.98 -10.32
C ALA A 4 -3.75 -22.78 -10.47
N ARG A 5 -3.35 -22.14 -11.55
CA ARG A 5 -1.93 -21.79 -11.76
C ARG A 5 -1.55 -20.61 -10.86
N ILE A 6 -0.33 -20.62 -10.30
CA ILE A 6 0.12 -19.61 -9.32
C ILE A 6 -0.05 -18.18 -9.84
N TRP A 7 0.22 -17.94 -11.12
CA TRP A 7 0.08 -16.60 -11.72
C TRP A 7 -1.38 -16.11 -11.85
N GLN A 8 -2.37 -16.99 -11.64
CA GLN A 8 -3.81 -16.64 -11.63
C GLN A 8 -4.30 -16.27 -10.24
N LEU A 9 -3.50 -16.55 -9.21
CA LEU A 9 -3.83 -16.27 -7.82
C LEU A 9 -3.58 -14.80 -7.50
N SER A 10 -4.38 -14.25 -6.58
CA SER A 10 -4.06 -12.96 -5.96
C SER A 10 -2.74 -13.02 -5.21
N VAL A 11 -2.10 -11.89 -4.99
CA VAL A 11 -0.80 -11.83 -4.27
C VAL A 11 -0.91 -12.43 -2.88
N GLY A 12 -2.03 -12.22 -2.17
CA GLY A 12 -2.29 -12.83 -0.87
C GLY A 12 -2.44 -14.35 -0.93
N GLU A 13 -3.03 -14.88 -2.00
CA GLU A 13 -3.12 -16.33 -2.21
C GLU A 13 -1.75 -16.92 -2.57
N GLN A 14 -0.96 -16.26 -3.40
CA GLN A 14 0.41 -16.67 -3.73
C GLN A 14 1.26 -16.76 -2.46
N GLN A 15 1.14 -15.80 -1.56
CA GLN A 15 1.84 -15.82 -0.28
C GLN A 15 1.42 -16.99 0.60
N ARG A 16 0.12 -17.33 0.65
CA ARG A 16 -0.36 -18.53 1.36
C ARG A 16 0.23 -19.82 0.77
N VAL A 17 0.35 -19.90 -0.55
CA VAL A 17 1.00 -21.04 -1.22
C VAL A 17 2.46 -21.16 -0.81
N GLU A 18 3.22 -20.06 -0.72
CA GLU A 18 4.61 -20.09 -0.26
C GLU A 18 4.72 -20.56 1.20
N ILE A 19 3.83 -20.10 2.08
CA ILE A 19 3.77 -20.56 3.48
C ILE A 19 3.46 -22.07 3.52
N LEU A 20 2.44 -22.52 2.79
CA LEU A 20 2.08 -23.93 2.72
C LEU A 20 3.22 -24.81 2.22
N LYS A 21 3.98 -24.34 1.22
CA LYS A 21 5.15 -25.01 0.66
C LYS A 21 6.25 -25.26 1.71
N VAL A 22 6.51 -24.23 2.53
CA VAL A 22 7.51 -24.32 3.62
C VAL A 22 7.02 -25.27 4.71
N LEU A 23 5.73 -25.21 5.04
CA LEU A 23 5.11 -26.10 6.03
C LEU A 23 5.12 -27.56 5.59
N TYR A 24 4.79 -27.82 4.36
CA TYR A 24 4.80 -29.16 3.79
C TYR A 24 6.19 -29.84 3.87
N ARG A 25 7.24 -29.03 3.82
CA ARG A 25 8.65 -29.47 4.00
C ARG A 25 9.03 -29.72 5.46
N GLY A 26 8.11 -29.59 6.41
CA GLY A 26 8.36 -29.86 7.83
C GLY A 26 9.21 -28.80 8.54
N ALA A 27 9.18 -27.54 8.09
CA ALA A 27 9.92 -26.46 8.72
C ALA A 27 9.54 -26.28 10.20
N LYS A 28 10.54 -26.26 11.08
CA LYS A 28 10.40 -26.00 12.52
C LYS A 28 10.50 -24.51 12.83
N VAL A 29 11.22 -23.75 11.99
CA VAL A 29 11.40 -22.30 12.10
C VAL A 29 10.92 -21.68 10.80
N LEU A 30 10.01 -20.72 10.89
CA LEU A 30 9.49 -19.95 9.76
C LEU A 30 10.00 -18.52 9.86
N ILE A 31 10.60 -18.00 8.80
CA ILE A 31 11.04 -16.61 8.70
C ILE A 31 10.17 -15.91 7.66
N LEU A 32 9.51 -14.83 8.06
CA LEU A 32 8.63 -14.02 7.22
C LEU A 32 9.14 -12.58 7.17
N ASP A 33 9.51 -12.13 5.99
CA ASP A 33 9.98 -10.77 5.74
C ASP A 33 8.87 -9.97 5.07
N GLU A 34 8.39 -8.90 5.76
CA GLU A 34 7.30 -8.01 5.35
C GLU A 34 6.06 -8.75 4.78
N PRO A 35 5.55 -9.80 5.46
CA PRO A 35 4.56 -10.69 4.84
C PRO A 35 3.18 -10.06 4.64
N THR A 36 2.96 -8.87 5.13
CA THR A 36 1.69 -8.14 5.03
C THR A 36 1.77 -6.92 4.11
N ALA A 37 2.88 -6.73 3.40
CA ALA A 37 3.09 -5.54 2.56
C ALA A 37 1.99 -5.35 1.50
N VAL A 38 1.46 -6.45 0.99
CA VAL A 38 0.47 -6.49 -0.10
C VAL A 38 -0.89 -7.08 0.33
N LEU A 39 -1.05 -7.39 1.63
CA LEU A 39 -2.27 -7.97 2.17
C LEU A 39 -3.27 -6.90 2.61
N THR A 40 -4.54 -7.22 2.43
CA THR A 40 -5.61 -6.46 3.06
C THR A 40 -5.60 -6.65 4.59
N PRO A 41 -6.20 -5.74 5.38
CA PRO A 41 -6.30 -5.92 6.83
C PRO A 41 -7.01 -7.23 7.26
N VAL A 42 -7.93 -7.73 6.45
CA VAL A 42 -8.63 -9.00 6.70
C VAL A 42 -7.70 -10.17 6.48
N GLU A 43 -6.94 -10.17 5.37
CA GLU A 43 -5.95 -11.21 5.06
C GLU A 43 -4.80 -11.23 6.06
N ALA A 44 -4.31 -10.05 6.49
CA ALA A 44 -3.29 -9.94 7.52
C ALA A 44 -3.76 -10.57 8.85
N ARG A 45 -5.01 -10.31 9.28
CA ARG A 45 -5.58 -10.97 10.46
C ARG A 45 -5.65 -12.49 10.31
N SER A 46 -6.06 -12.98 9.13
CA SER A 46 -6.09 -14.43 8.84
C SER A 46 -4.70 -15.04 8.90
N LEU A 47 -3.68 -14.36 8.36
CA LEU A 47 -2.29 -14.77 8.45
C LEU A 47 -1.85 -14.86 9.91
N PHE A 48 -2.10 -13.83 10.73
CA PHE A 48 -1.71 -13.81 12.15
C PHE A 48 -2.36 -14.95 12.95
N ALA A 49 -3.63 -15.25 12.68
CA ALA A 49 -4.30 -16.40 13.30
C ALA A 49 -3.59 -17.72 12.95
N THR A 50 -3.18 -17.88 11.67
CA THR A 50 -2.41 -19.05 11.22
C THR A 50 -1.05 -19.13 11.91
N LEU A 51 -0.30 -18.02 12.02
CA LEU A 51 1.02 -18.00 12.67
C LEU A 51 0.90 -18.33 14.14
N ARG A 52 -0.12 -17.84 14.84
CA ARG A 52 -0.37 -18.18 16.24
C ARG A 52 -0.73 -19.65 16.44
N ALA A 53 -1.55 -20.24 15.54
CA ALA A 53 -1.85 -21.67 15.58
C ALA A 53 -0.58 -22.52 15.39
N MET A 54 0.29 -22.13 14.47
CA MET A 54 1.59 -22.80 14.25
C MET A 54 2.52 -22.69 15.46
N ALA A 55 2.56 -21.54 16.13
CA ALA A 55 3.34 -21.36 17.36
C ALA A 55 2.80 -22.25 18.48
N ALA A 56 1.48 -22.36 18.61
CA ALA A 56 0.83 -23.26 19.57
C ALA A 56 1.13 -24.75 19.30
N GLU A 57 1.41 -25.13 18.05
CA GLU A 57 1.88 -26.46 17.66
C GLU A 57 3.39 -26.67 17.88
N GLY A 58 4.09 -25.71 18.50
CA GLY A 58 5.52 -25.80 18.83
C GLY A 58 6.47 -25.35 17.72
N ARG A 59 5.99 -24.69 16.66
CA ARG A 59 6.85 -24.07 15.65
C ARG A 59 7.29 -22.69 16.10
N SER A 60 8.48 -22.27 15.66
CA SER A 60 9.01 -20.94 15.93
C SER A 60 8.82 -20.04 14.70
N VAL A 61 8.46 -18.77 14.92
CA VAL A 61 8.25 -17.82 13.84
C VAL A 61 9.12 -16.58 14.09
N ILE A 62 9.86 -16.15 13.08
CA ILE A 62 10.50 -14.84 13.02
C ILE A 62 9.69 -14.01 12.03
N PHE A 63 9.10 -12.94 12.55
CA PHE A 63 8.25 -12.01 11.78
C PHE A 63 8.96 -10.66 11.68
N ILE A 64 9.34 -10.25 10.47
CA ILE A 64 10.01 -8.98 10.22
C ILE A 64 9.00 -8.02 9.63
N SER A 65 8.82 -6.87 10.26
CA SER A 65 7.93 -5.81 9.76
C SER A 65 8.30 -4.45 10.36
N HIS A 66 8.02 -3.39 9.61
CA HIS A 66 8.08 -2.02 10.10
C HIS A 66 6.70 -1.51 10.59
N LYS A 67 5.64 -2.29 10.41
CA LYS A 67 4.28 -1.97 10.84
C LYS A 67 4.09 -2.36 12.31
N LEU A 68 4.40 -1.45 13.22
CA LEU A 68 4.44 -1.71 14.66
C LEU A 68 3.13 -2.27 15.24
N GLY A 69 1.97 -1.87 14.70
CA GLY A 69 0.68 -2.44 15.09
C GLY A 69 0.57 -3.93 14.82
N GLU A 70 1.14 -4.41 13.72
CA GLU A 70 1.18 -5.83 13.36
C GLU A 70 2.15 -6.60 14.25
N VAL A 71 3.32 -6.04 14.50
CA VAL A 71 4.32 -6.61 15.41
C VAL A 71 3.72 -6.80 16.79
N MET A 72 3.07 -5.77 17.34
CA MET A 72 2.38 -5.83 18.63
C MET A 72 1.24 -6.87 18.66
N ALA A 73 0.56 -7.08 17.52
CA ALA A 73 -0.57 -8.00 17.44
C ALA A 73 -0.15 -9.48 17.38
N VAL A 74 1.01 -9.80 16.81
CA VAL A 74 1.39 -11.19 16.50
C VAL A 74 2.57 -11.71 17.33
N SER A 75 3.48 -10.85 17.81
CA SER A 75 4.72 -11.28 18.44
C SER A 75 4.60 -11.39 19.95
N ASP A 76 5.37 -12.30 20.55
CA ASP A 76 5.53 -12.40 22.01
C ASP A 76 6.63 -11.45 22.50
N ARG A 77 7.70 -11.31 21.73
CA ARG A 77 8.80 -10.37 21.98
C ARG A 77 9.28 -9.71 20.70
N VAL A 78 9.87 -8.54 20.82
CA VAL A 78 10.36 -7.73 19.69
C VAL A 78 11.84 -7.40 19.91
N THR A 79 12.65 -7.68 18.91
CA THR A 79 14.03 -7.19 18.83
C THR A 79 14.08 -6.03 17.84
N VAL A 80 14.49 -4.87 18.32
CA VAL A 80 14.62 -3.66 17.50
C VAL A 80 16.02 -3.56 16.92
N LEU A 81 16.09 -3.40 15.60
CA LEU A 81 17.33 -3.19 14.83
C LEU A 81 17.42 -1.74 14.36
N ARG A 82 18.62 -1.14 14.46
CA ARG A 82 18.93 0.18 13.92
C ARG A 82 20.38 0.24 13.48
N GLY A 83 20.63 0.65 12.23
CA GLY A 83 21.97 0.70 11.65
C GLY A 83 22.69 -0.65 11.68
N GLY A 84 21.98 -1.76 11.46
CA GLY A 84 22.53 -3.11 11.50
C GLY A 84 22.88 -3.65 12.90
N ARG A 85 22.48 -2.95 13.96
CA ARG A 85 22.75 -3.35 15.35
C ARG A 85 21.46 -3.53 16.15
N THR A 86 21.46 -4.47 17.08
CA THR A 86 20.37 -4.64 18.05
C THR A 86 20.38 -3.45 19.03
N VAL A 87 19.26 -2.73 19.10
CA VAL A 87 19.04 -1.65 20.08
C VAL A 87 18.53 -2.22 21.39
N GLY A 88 17.69 -3.23 21.34
CA GLY A 88 17.14 -3.92 22.49
C GLY A 88 16.14 -5.00 22.10
N THR A 89 15.83 -5.88 23.04
CA THR A 89 14.76 -6.88 22.94
C THR A 89 13.81 -6.69 24.11
N VAL A 90 12.52 -6.60 23.82
CA VAL A 90 11.46 -6.35 24.80
C VAL A 90 10.29 -7.31 24.58
N ASN A 91 9.59 -7.67 25.65
CA ASN A 91 8.33 -8.39 25.53
C ASN A 91 7.23 -7.45 25.05
N THR A 92 6.34 -7.90 24.18
CA THR A 92 5.24 -7.08 23.66
C THR A 92 4.29 -6.63 24.77
N SER A 93 4.12 -7.44 25.81
CA SER A 93 3.31 -7.10 26.99
C SER A 93 3.89 -5.95 27.84
N GLU A 94 5.18 -5.63 27.70
CA GLU A 94 5.92 -4.65 28.52
C GLU A 94 6.25 -3.38 27.73
N THR A 95 5.81 -3.28 26.49
CA THR A 95 6.11 -2.17 25.61
C THR A 95 4.85 -1.62 24.92
N SER A 96 5.03 -0.60 24.13
CA SER A 96 3.99 0.02 23.32
C SER A 96 4.51 0.35 21.92
N THR A 97 3.60 0.57 20.97
CA THR A 97 3.93 1.04 19.63
C THR A 97 4.83 2.29 19.67
N ARG A 98 4.56 3.23 20.61
CA ARG A 98 5.36 4.43 20.80
C ARG A 98 6.76 4.11 21.34
N GLY A 99 6.86 3.18 22.29
CA GLY A 99 8.15 2.72 22.82
C GLY A 99 9.03 2.11 21.74
N LEU A 100 8.45 1.21 20.94
CA LEU A 100 9.15 0.58 19.81
C LEU A 100 9.58 1.61 18.76
N ALA A 101 8.70 2.56 18.40
CA ALA A 101 9.03 3.64 17.47
C ALA A 101 10.21 4.47 17.97
N SER A 102 10.24 4.82 19.25
CA SER A 102 11.36 5.57 19.86
C SER A 102 12.67 4.79 19.80
N MET A 103 12.63 3.48 20.04
CA MET A 103 13.81 2.61 19.90
C MET A 103 14.32 2.55 18.46
N MET A 104 13.42 2.46 17.48
CA MET A 104 13.77 2.41 16.05
C MET A 104 14.41 3.72 15.57
N VAL A 105 13.86 4.86 15.95
CA VAL A 105 14.32 6.18 15.50
C VAL A 105 15.50 6.70 16.35
N GLY A 106 15.57 6.32 17.63
CA GLY A 106 16.63 6.72 18.54
C GLY A 106 16.40 8.07 19.22
N ARG A 107 15.20 8.62 19.10
CA ARG A 107 14.71 9.81 19.80
C ARG A 107 13.25 9.62 20.14
N SER A 108 12.71 10.40 21.08
CA SER A 108 11.27 10.40 21.34
C SER A 108 10.52 10.77 20.04
N VAL A 109 9.61 9.90 19.64
CA VAL A 109 8.74 10.18 18.49
C VAL A 109 7.46 10.79 19.05
N GLU A 110 7.31 12.09 18.86
CA GLU A 110 6.06 12.76 19.10
C GLU A 110 5.20 12.60 17.83
N PHE A 111 4.13 11.86 17.96
CA PHE A 111 3.09 11.75 16.91
C PHE A 111 2.18 12.98 17.03
N GLU A 112 2.77 14.17 16.93
CA GLU A 112 1.96 15.37 16.82
C GLU A 112 1.29 15.41 15.45
N ARG A 113 0.00 15.63 15.46
CA ARG A 113 -0.74 15.92 14.24
C ARG A 113 -0.20 17.25 13.72
N VAL A 114 0.45 17.23 12.56
CA VAL A 114 0.87 18.46 11.89
C VAL A 114 -0.38 19.30 11.64
N VAL A 115 -0.55 20.33 12.45
CA VAL A 115 -1.61 21.32 12.26
C VAL A 115 -1.19 22.19 11.08
N ARG A 116 -2.02 22.25 10.05
CA ARG A 116 -1.79 23.16 8.94
C ARG A 116 -1.96 24.60 9.41
N GLU A 117 -0.94 25.42 9.22
CA GLU A 117 -1.02 26.87 9.48
C GLU A 117 -2.01 27.56 8.52
N ASN A 118 -2.07 27.07 7.26
CA ASN A 118 -3.00 27.59 6.26
C ASN A 118 -3.96 26.47 5.84
N PRO A 119 -5.26 26.59 6.08
CA PRO A 119 -6.27 25.65 5.61
C PRO A 119 -6.32 25.64 4.07
N ALA A 120 -6.77 24.52 3.51
CA ALA A 120 -6.99 24.41 2.07
C ALA A 120 -8.11 25.37 1.64
N ASP A 121 -7.91 26.03 0.51
CA ASP A 121 -8.96 26.83 -0.12
C ASP A 121 -9.73 25.95 -1.14
N THR A 122 -10.77 25.30 -0.61
CA THR A 122 -11.64 24.42 -1.41
C THR A 122 -12.60 25.19 -2.32
N SER A 123 -12.67 26.52 -2.21
CA SER A 123 -13.47 27.34 -3.12
C SER A 123 -12.86 27.41 -4.53
N ILE A 124 -11.54 27.20 -4.62
CA ILE A 124 -10.81 27.15 -5.89
C ILE A 124 -10.53 25.69 -6.25
N THR A 125 -11.30 25.14 -7.18
CA THR A 125 -11.05 23.80 -7.71
C THR A 125 -9.81 23.80 -8.61
N VAL A 126 -8.80 23.00 -8.27
CA VAL A 126 -7.57 22.83 -9.05
C VAL A 126 -7.67 21.64 -9.99
N LEU A 127 -8.18 20.51 -9.49
CA LEU A 127 -8.43 19.32 -10.30
C LEU A 127 -9.90 18.95 -10.24
N ARG A 128 -10.49 18.67 -11.38
CA ARG A 128 -11.82 18.10 -11.51
C ARG A 128 -11.76 16.82 -12.34
N VAL A 129 -12.29 15.76 -11.79
CA VAL A 129 -12.59 14.49 -12.46
C VAL A 129 -14.10 14.39 -12.52
N ASP A 130 -14.68 14.21 -13.69
CA ASP A 130 -16.12 14.27 -13.93
C ASP A 130 -16.58 13.06 -14.76
N GLY A 131 -17.35 12.18 -14.13
CA GLY A 131 -17.98 11.03 -14.78
C GLY A 131 -16.98 10.03 -15.40
N VAL A 132 -15.76 9.92 -14.86
CA VAL A 132 -14.69 9.13 -15.51
C VAL A 132 -14.94 7.64 -15.37
N SER A 133 -14.93 6.95 -16.50
CA SER A 133 -14.89 5.49 -16.61
C SER A 133 -13.66 5.04 -17.37
N ALA A 134 -13.10 3.88 -17.01
CA ALA A 134 -11.93 3.32 -17.67
C ALA A 134 -11.87 1.79 -17.51
N ASN A 135 -11.17 1.14 -18.44
CA ASN A 135 -10.95 -0.31 -18.39
C ASN A 135 -9.60 -0.65 -17.76
N ASP A 136 -9.52 -1.85 -17.16
CA ASP A 136 -8.27 -2.48 -16.73
C ASP A 136 -7.46 -2.99 -17.95
N ASP A 137 -6.28 -3.57 -17.68
CA ASP A 137 -5.39 -4.14 -18.72
C ASP A 137 -5.99 -5.38 -19.40
N ARG A 138 -7.08 -5.93 -18.86
CA ARG A 138 -7.83 -7.08 -19.43
C ARG A 138 -9.07 -6.64 -20.20
N GLY A 139 -9.28 -5.33 -20.38
CA GLY A 139 -10.43 -4.75 -21.06
C GLY A 139 -11.74 -4.76 -20.27
N ARG A 140 -11.71 -5.07 -18.97
CA ARG A 140 -12.89 -5.02 -18.09
C ARG A 140 -12.98 -3.63 -17.48
N THR A 141 -14.19 -3.15 -17.27
CA THR A 141 -14.40 -1.84 -16.64
C THR A 141 -13.89 -1.87 -15.19
N ALA A 142 -12.92 -1.02 -14.88
CA ALA A 142 -12.31 -0.86 -13.56
C ALA A 142 -12.76 0.41 -12.85
N LEU A 143 -13.11 1.46 -13.61
CA LEU A 143 -13.68 2.69 -13.09
C LEU A 143 -15.09 2.89 -13.67
N HIS A 144 -16.03 3.19 -12.80
CA HIS A 144 -17.43 3.40 -13.14
C HIS A 144 -17.87 4.78 -12.66
N ASP A 145 -17.99 5.74 -13.58
CA ASP A 145 -18.57 7.06 -13.33
C ASP A 145 -17.94 7.79 -12.11
N ILE A 146 -16.60 7.81 -12.05
CA ILE A 146 -15.88 8.42 -10.93
C ILE A 146 -15.87 9.93 -11.07
N SER A 147 -16.35 10.63 -10.04
CA SER A 147 -16.30 12.07 -9.93
C SER A 147 -15.66 12.49 -8.61
N LEU A 148 -14.68 13.40 -8.69
CA LEU A 148 -14.04 14.03 -7.54
C LEU A 148 -13.45 15.39 -7.92
N THR A 149 -13.28 16.23 -6.92
CA THR A 149 -12.58 17.52 -7.05
C THR A 149 -11.49 17.64 -6.03
N VAL A 150 -10.43 18.39 -6.37
CA VAL A 150 -9.35 18.74 -5.45
C VAL A 150 -9.22 20.25 -5.43
N GLY A 151 -9.35 20.85 -4.25
CA GLY A 151 -9.21 22.27 -4.02
C GLY A 151 -7.75 22.73 -3.98
N ARG A 152 -7.55 24.03 -4.00
CA ARG A 152 -6.21 24.62 -3.86
C ARG A 152 -5.59 24.31 -2.49
N GLY A 153 -4.40 23.72 -2.49
CA GLY A 153 -3.70 23.33 -1.27
C GLY A 153 -4.36 22.15 -0.52
N GLU A 154 -5.34 21.47 -1.11
CA GLU A 154 -5.99 20.31 -0.51
C GLU A 154 -5.15 19.04 -0.71
N ILE A 155 -5.25 18.10 0.25
CA ILE A 155 -4.77 16.73 0.13
C ILE A 155 -5.99 15.81 0.17
N VAL A 156 -6.30 15.18 -0.94
CA VAL A 156 -7.39 14.20 -1.04
C VAL A 156 -6.81 12.80 -0.92
N GLY A 157 -7.28 12.04 0.07
CA GLY A 157 -6.95 10.63 0.25
C GLY A 157 -7.91 9.73 -0.51
N VAL A 158 -7.40 8.84 -1.36
CA VAL A 158 -8.20 7.79 -2.02
C VAL A 158 -7.92 6.47 -1.33
N ALA A 159 -8.93 5.92 -0.66
CA ALA A 159 -8.83 4.66 0.07
C ALA A 159 -9.60 3.54 -0.64
N GLY A 160 -9.07 2.34 -0.59
CA GLY A 160 -9.71 1.15 -1.13
C GLY A 160 -8.84 -0.09 -0.96
N VAL A 161 -9.46 -1.26 -1.08
CA VAL A 161 -8.73 -2.52 -1.13
C VAL A 161 -8.03 -2.63 -2.49
N ALA A 162 -6.82 -3.21 -2.51
CA ALA A 162 -6.05 -3.40 -3.74
C ALA A 162 -6.89 -4.06 -4.84
N GLY A 163 -6.78 -3.54 -6.07
CA GLY A 163 -7.54 -4.04 -7.22
C GLY A 163 -8.94 -3.43 -7.40
N ASN A 164 -9.28 -2.37 -6.67
CA ASN A 164 -10.57 -1.67 -6.81
C ASN A 164 -10.48 -0.37 -7.63
N GLY A 165 -9.51 -0.25 -8.54
CA GLY A 165 -9.45 0.84 -9.51
C GLY A 165 -8.56 2.02 -9.09
N GLN A 166 -7.89 2.00 -7.93
CA GLN A 166 -7.02 3.10 -7.48
C GLN A 166 -5.87 3.35 -8.45
N ARG A 167 -5.26 2.28 -8.97
CA ARG A 167 -4.21 2.35 -9.99
C ARG A 167 -4.73 2.97 -11.28
N GLU A 168 -5.85 2.46 -11.76
CA GLU A 168 -6.49 2.92 -12.98
C GLU A 168 -6.88 4.41 -12.87
N LEU A 169 -7.37 4.85 -11.70
CA LEU A 169 -7.69 6.25 -11.44
C LEU A 169 -6.44 7.13 -11.53
N ALA A 170 -5.34 6.75 -10.88
CA ALA A 170 -4.08 7.49 -10.94
C ALA A 170 -3.52 7.55 -12.37
N GLU A 171 -3.59 6.44 -13.12
CA GLU A 171 -3.13 6.36 -14.50
C GLU A 171 -4.01 7.21 -15.45
N VAL A 172 -5.33 7.27 -15.24
CA VAL A 172 -6.22 8.12 -16.05
C VAL A 172 -5.96 9.60 -15.77
N ILE A 173 -5.84 10.00 -14.49
CA ILE A 173 -5.55 11.38 -14.10
C ILE A 173 -4.21 11.84 -14.70
N SER A 174 -3.19 10.98 -14.65
CA SER A 174 -1.85 11.28 -15.20
C SER A 174 -1.77 11.14 -16.73
N GLY A 175 -2.86 10.72 -17.38
CA GLY A 175 -2.92 10.54 -18.84
C GLY A 175 -2.14 9.33 -19.36
N MET A 176 -1.73 8.41 -18.48
CA MET A 176 -1.08 7.15 -18.90
C MET A 176 -2.10 6.11 -19.38
N ARG A 177 -3.35 6.22 -18.95
CA ARG A 177 -4.48 5.38 -19.39
C ARG A 177 -5.56 6.25 -20.02
N ALA A 178 -6.18 5.76 -21.09
CA ALA A 178 -7.32 6.42 -21.67
C ALA A 178 -8.59 6.16 -20.85
N SER A 179 -9.40 7.19 -20.62
CA SER A 179 -10.77 7.04 -20.14
C SER A 179 -11.68 6.56 -21.28
N THR A 180 -12.69 5.76 -20.95
CA THR A 180 -13.77 5.36 -21.89
C THR A 180 -14.92 6.35 -21.88
N ALA A 181 -15.09 7.11 -20.78
CA ALA A 181 -16.07 8.17 -20.62
C ALA A 181 -15.57 9.22 -19.62
N GLY A 182 -16.26 10.36 -19.56
CA GLY A 182 -15.97 11.46 -18.65
C GLY A 182 -14.81 12.34 -19.07
N SER A 183 -14.46 13.29 -18.22
CA SER A 183 -13.41 14.27 -18.48
C SER A 183 -12.58 14.59 -17.24
N ILE A 184 -11.37 15.08 -17.48
CA ILE A 184 -10.48 15.59 -16.43
C ILE A 184 -10.04 16.98 -16.82
N SER A 185 -10.06 17.92 -15.88
CA SER A 185 -9.55 19.28 -16.08
C SER A 185 -8.71 19.74 -14.90
N VAL A 186 -7.72 20.58 -15.20
CA VAL A 186 -6.91 21.29 -14.23
C VAL A 186 -7.13 22.79 -14.46
N GLN A 187 -7.65 23.50 -13.44
CA GLN A 187 -8.00 24.92 -13.56
C GLN A 187 -8.84 25.22 -14.80
N ASP A 188 -9.87 24.39 -15.04
CA ASP A 188 -10.78 24.42 -16.21
C ASP A 188 -10.15 24.00 -17.56
N ASP A 189 -8.85 23.82 -17.65
CA ASP A 189 -8.16 23.30 -18.82
C ASP A 189 -8.30 21.77 -18.92
N VAL A 190 -8.90 21.28 -20.00
CA VAL A 190 -9.13 19.85 -20.22
C VAL A 190 -7.82 19.10 -20.46
N VAL A 191 -7.61 18.03 -19.74
CA VAL A 191 -6.52 17.06 -19.95
C VAL A 191 -6.95 16.08 -21.04
N LYS A 192 -6.15 15.93 -22.08
CA LYS A 192 -6.45 14.97 -23.17
C LYS A 192 -6.30 13.55 -22.66
N SER A 193 -7.38 12.75 -22.75
CA SER A 193 -7.42 11.36 -22.33
C SER A 193 -6.31 10.52 -22.98
N GLY A 194 -5.61 9.71 -22.21
CA GLY A 194 -4.52 8.84 -22.69
C GLY A 194 -3.30 9.59 -23.23
N LYS A 195 -3.08 10.85 -22.83
CA LYS A 195 -1.95 11.68 -23.28
C LYS A 195 -1.19 12.25 -22.08
N ALA A 196 -0.20 11.52 -21.57
CA ALA A 196 0.61 11.94 -20.42
C ALA A 196 1.26 13.33 -20.61
N ARG A 197 1.71 13.67 -21.82
CA ARG A 197 2.23 15.02 -22.12
C ARG A 197 1.20 16.13 -21.88
N SER A 198 -0.10 15.85 -22.09
CA SER A 198 -1.17 16.80 -21.79
C SER A 198 -1.34 17.02 -20.29
N ALA A 199 -1.23 15.96 -19.48
CA ALA A 199 -1.28 16.06 -18.04
C ALA A 199 -0.07 16.81 -17.47
N ILE A 200 1.13 16.46 -17.93
CA ILE A 200 2.38 17.12 -17.53
C ILE A 200 2.35 18.62 -17.87
N ALA A 201 1.91 18.99 -19.06
CA ALA A 201 1.81 20.40 -19.48
C ALA A 201 0.84 21.21 -18.60
N ARG A 202 -0.07 20.58 -17.87
CA ARG A 202 -0.99 21.17 -16.90
C ARG A 202 -0.54 21.05 -15.45
N GLY A 203 0.71 20.63 -15.23
CA GLY A 203 1.31 20.53 -13.89
C GLY A 203 0.96 19.25 -13.12
N ILE A 204 0.38 18.24 -13.75
CA ILE A 204 0.16 16.95 -13.10
C ILE A 204 1.47 16.16 -13.09
N ALA A 205 1.92 15.74 -11.92
CA ALA A 205 3.03 14.81 -11.73
C ALA A 205 2.51 13.52 -11.08
N HIS A 206 3.07 12.37 -11.44
CA HIS A 206 2.69 11.08 -10.92
C HIS A 206 3.90 10.33 -10.37
N VAL A 207 3.78 9.84 -9.14
CA VAL A 207 4.74 8.90 -8.54
C VAL A 207 4.06 7.53 -8.52
N PRO A 208 4.48 6.58 -9.38
CA PRO A 208 3.83 5.29 -9.51
C PRO A 208 4.11 4.37 -8.30
N GLU A 209 3.23 3.40 -8.08
CA GLU A 209 3.39 2.34 -7.09
C GLU A 209 4.63 1.49 -7.40
N ASP A 210 4.76 1.01 -8.64
CA ASP A 210 5.94 0.30 -9.13
C ASP A 210 7.01 1.31 -9.59
N ARG A 211 7.92 1.61 -8.68
CA ARG A 211 9.01 2.56 -8.91
C ARG A 211 10.10 2.01 -9.83
N LEU A 212 10.30 0.69 -9.84
CA LEU A 212 11.41 0.07 -10.59
C LEU A 212 11.07 -0.11 -12.08
N HIS A 213 9.85 -0.52 -12.41
CA HIS A 213 9.46 -0.80 -13.79
C HIS A 213 8.78 0.39 -14.48
N THR A 214 8.10 1.26 -13.70
CA THR A 214 7.35 2.38 -14.27
C THR A 214 7.87 3.76 -13.87
N GLY A 215 8.62 3.85 -12.76
CA GLY A 215 9.06 5.14 -12.20
C GLY A 215 10.51 5.50 -12.47
N LEU A 216 11.39 4.54 -12.80
CA LEU A 216 12.81 4.75 -13.02
C LEU A 216 13.24 4.23 -14.40
N ALA A 217 14.07 5.00 -15.10
CA ALA A 217 14.78 4.53 -16.27
C ALA A 217 16.02 3.74 -15.80
N ALA A 218 15.85 2.43 -15.55
CA ALA A 218 16.89 1.57 -14.97
C ALA A 218 18.16 1.38 -15.88
N SER A 219 18.16 1.91 -17.10
CA SER A 219 19.23 1.76 -18.09
C SER A 219 20.03 3.04 -18.32
N HIS A 220 19.92 4.04 -17.45
CA HIS A 220 20.69 5.31 -17.54
C HIS A 220 21.46 5.56 -16.26
#